data_2c04dddb73eb837d752168b27340afbd
#
_entry.id   2c04dddb73eb837d752168b27340afbd
#
_cell.length_a   1.000
_cell.length_b   1.000
_cell.length_c   1.000
_cell.angle_alpha   90.00
_cell.angle_beta   90.00
_cell.angle_gamma   90.00
#
_symmetry.space_group_name_H-M   'P 1'
#
loop_
_entity.id
_entity.type
_entity.pdbx_description
1 polymer ?
#
loop_
_entity_poly.entity_id
_entity_poly.type
_entity_poly.pdbx_seq_one_letter_code
_entity_poly.pdbx_strand_id
1 'polypeptide(L)'
;SNAMGGVVNIVTRKMREDGVKNYLHTGYGSYNTLQSELTNRIRKGRFTGVVSGSYNRTDGHRANMGFEQYGGYAKLGYEISDHWNAWADVNVTRFNASNPGETFDPLIDNDQRITRGMTSLALENRYAKTSGTLSFFYNWGKHWINDGYHPDEQPLDYRFRSRDDMLGLSWYQSVRLFEGNRLTVGADYFRFGGEAWNQPVGGGDREMQADKIQHETAGYVDFRQSLTRWLTFDAGLRLDHHSHVGTEWVPQA
;
A
#
# COMPACT_ATOMS: atom_id res chain seq x y z
N SER A 1 -13.34 -5.52 8.21
CA SER A 1 -11.98 -5.80 7.73
C SER A 1 -11.91 -7.20 7.13
N ASN A 2 -11.37 -7.32 5.92
CA ASN A 2 -11.30 -8.57 5.17
C ASN A 2 -10.07 -9.42 5.51
N ALA A 3 -9.53 -9.29 6.72
CA ALA A 3 -8.30 -9.98 7.15
C ALA A 3 -8.60 -11.36 7.76
N MET A 4 -9.22 -12.26 6.99
CA MET A 4 -9.55 -13.61 7.43
C MET A 4 -8.32 -14.48 7.75
N GLY A 5 -7.15 -14.15 7.22
CA GLY A 5 -5.89 -14.87 7.43
C GLY A 5 -4.92 -14.22 8.43
N GLY A 6 -5.26 -13.07 8.99
CA GLY A 6 -4.40 -12.31 9.89
C GLY A 6 -3.89 -10.99 9.31
N VAL A 7 -3.20 -10.22 10.14
CA VAL A 7 -2.64 -8.91 9.79
C VAL A 7 -1.13 -8.90 10.06
N VAL A 8 -0.33 -8.48 9.09
CA VAL A 8 1.10 -8.21 9.27
C VAL A 8 1.29 -6.70 9.41
N ASN A 9 1.78 -6.26 10.56
CA ASN A 9 2.08 -4.86 10.81
C ASN A 9 3.59 -4.62 10.68
N ILE A 10 4.00 -3.83 9.68
CA ILE A 10 5.40 -3.47 9.45
C ILE A 10 5.69 -2.12 10.11
N VAL A 11 6.52 -2.14 11.16
CA VAL A 11 6.93 -0.93 11.88
C VAL A 11 8.34 -0.54 11.45
N THR A 12 8.48 0.62 10.81
CA THR A 12 9.80 1.15 10.40
C THR A 12 10.58 1.65 11.62
N ARG A 13 11.90 1.36 11.64
CA ARG A 13 12.78 1.85 12.71
C ARG A 13 12.92 3.37 12.64
N LYS A 14 12.59 4.05 13.71
CA LYS A 14 12.82 5.50 13.89
C LYS A 14 14.25 5.75 14.38
N MET A 15 14.90 6.82 13.91
CA MET A 15 16.11 7.35 14.55
C MET A 15 15.74 7.95 15.90
N ARG A 16 16.48 7.56 16.96
CA ARG A 16 16.24 8.05 18.34
C ARG A 16 17.08 9.26 18.68
N GLU A 17 18.23 9.40 18.03
CA GLU A 17 19.22 10.47 18.27
C GLU A 17 19.37 11.34 17.04
N ASP A 18 19.71 12.59 17.25
CA ASP A 18 19.99 13.56 16.17
C ASP A 18 21.18 13.08 15.33
N GLY A 19 21.09 13.27 14.05
CA GLY A 19 22.13 12.89 13.10
C GLY A 19 21.60 12.50 11.73
N VAL A 20 22.51 12.02 10.89
CA VAL A 20 22.24 11.53 9.54
C VAL A 20 22.83 10.14 9.41
N LYS A 21 22.07 9.22 8.81
CA LYS A 21 22.53 7.87 8.46
C LYS A 21 22.25 7.61 7.00
N ASN A 22 23.29 7.20 6.29
CA ASN A 22 23.19 6.77 4.91
C ASN A 22 23.39 5.28 4.83
N TYR A 23 22.63 4.65 3.95
CA TYR A 23 22.74 3.24 3.59
C TYR A 23 22.79 3.15 2.07
N LEU A 24 23.84 2.51 1.57
CA LEU A 24 23.98 2.18 0.17
C LEU A 24 24.13 0.67 0.05
N HIS A 25 23.29 0.07 -0.76
CA HIS A 25 23.41 -1.31 -1.18
C HIS A 25 23.52 -1.36 -2.70
N THR A 26 24.47 -2.14 -3.19
CA THR A 26 24.56 -2.45 -4.62
C THR A 26 25.01 -3.88 -4.78
N GLY A 27 24.40 -4.59 -5.70
CA GLY A 27 24.71 -5.97 -6.02
C GLY A 27 24.65 -6.19 -7.53
N TYR A 28 25.56 -6.97 -8.05
CA TYR A 28 25.58 -7.38 -9.45
C TYR A 28 25.71 -8.89 -9.55
N GLY A 29 24.95 -9.53 -10.43
CA GLY A 29 24.89 -10.97 -10.55
C GLY A 29 24.66 -11.45 -11.98
N SER A 30 24.40 -12.75 -12.13
CA SER A 30 24.10 -13.41 -13.38
C SER A 30 22.96 -12.74 -14.13
N TYR A 31 22.91 -12.91 -15.43
CA TYR A 31 21.86 -12.35 -16.31
C TYR A 31 21.77 -10.82 -16.24
N ASN A 32 22.92 -10.15 -16.08
CA ASN A 32 23.01 -8.69 -15.97
C ASN A 32 22.13 -8.13 -14.84
N THR A 33 21.96 -8.92 -13.77
CA THR A 33 21.15 -8.53 -12.63
C THR A 33 21.88 -7.45 -11.84
N LEU A 34 21.28 -6.27 -11.72
CA LEU A 34 21.75 -5.16 -10.90
C LEU A 34 20.68 -4.81 -9.87
N GLN A 35 21.09 -4.70 -8.61
CA GLN A 35 20.28 -4.17 -7.52
C GLN A 35 21.01 -2.99 -6.92
N SER A 36 20.31 -1.88 -6.74
CA SER A 36 20.87 -0.68 -6.11
C SER A 36 19.82 0.01 -5.26
N GLU A 37 20.21 0.34 -4.05
CA GLU A 37 19.38 1.10 -3.10
C GLU A 37 20.23 2.12 -2.37
N LEU A 38 19.74 3.35 -2.31
CA LEU A 38 20.29 4.42 -1.48
C LEU A 38 19.20 4.91 -0.54
N THR A 39 19.46 4.86 0.76
CA THR A 39 18.57 5.39 1.80
C THR A 39 19.31 6.40 2.67
N ASN A 40 18.74 7.59 2.79
CA ASN A 40 19.15 8.63 3.74
C ASN A 40 18.12 8.74 4.85
N ARG A 41 18.58 8.80 6.10
CA ARG A 41 17.75 9.04 7.29
C ARG A 41 18.32 10.19 8.06
N ILE A 42 17.46 11.10 8.48
CA ILE A 42 17.83 12.27 9.27
C ILE A 42 16.92 12.40 10.49
N ARG A 43 17.49 12.80 11.62
CA ARG A 43 16.79 13.36 12.75
C ARG A 43 17.46 14.65 13.17
N LYS A 44 16.65 15.70 13.42
CA LYS A 44 17.10 16.95 14.02
C LYS A 44 16.00 17.47 14.95
N GLY A 45 16.22 17.35 16.25
CA GLY A 45 15.24 17.70 17.26
C GLY A 45 13.92 16.96 17.08
N ARG A 46 12.86 17.69 16.83
CA ARG A 46 11.49 17.15 16.62
C ARG A 46 11.22 16.67 15.19
N PHE A 47 12.14 16.87 14.27
CA PHE A 47 11.99 16.48 12.87
C PHE A 47 12.68 15.14 12.58
N THR A 48 12.02 14.27 11.82
CA THR A 48 12.58 13.05 11.27
C THR A 48 12.30 12.97 9.78
N GLY A 49 13.24 12.44 9.02
CA GLY A 49 13.10 12.27 7.58
C GLY A 49 13.74 10.96 7.12
N VAL A 50 13.16 10.37 6.10
CA VAL A 50 13.74 9.25 5.34
C VAL A 50 13.50 9.53 3.87
N VAL A 51 14.53 9.37 3.06
CA VAL A 51 14.43 9.35 1.60
C VAL A 51 15.18 8.14 1.09
N SER A 52 14.53 7.36 0.23
CA SER A 52 15.12 6.19 -0.40
C SER A 52 14.85 6.16 -1.90
N GLY A 53 15.84 5.74 -2.67
CA GLY A 53 15.71 5.44 -4.10
C GLY A 53 16.26 4.05 -4.38
N SER A 54 15.61 3.32 -5.26
CA SER A 54 16.05 1.99 -5.67
C SER A 54 15.95 1.80 -7.18
N TYR A 55 16.86 1.01 -7.70
CA TYR A 55 16.88 0.56 -9.08
C TYR A 55 17.24 -0.93 -9.13
N ASN A 56 16.41 -1.72 -9.79
CA ASN A 56 16.63 -3.14 -9.98
C ASN A 56 16.42 -3.49 -11.44
N ARG A 57 17.29 -4.33 -12.00
CA ARG A 57 17.10 -4.88 -13.34
C ARG A 57 17.65 -6.29 -13.45
N THR A 58 17.16 -7.05 -14.40
CA THR A 58 17.74 -8.31 -14.87
C THR A 58 17.31 -8.56 -16.31
N ASP A 59 18.16 -9.21 -17.10
CA ASP A 59 17.79 -9.66 -18.45
C ASP A 59 17.02 -10.99 -18.39
N GLY A 60 17.02 -11.66 -17.20
CA GLY A 60 16.42 -12.98 -17.02
C GLY A 60 17.27 -14.12 -17.59
N HIS A 61 16.93 -15.34 -17.22
CA HIS A 61 17.66 -16.55 -17.68
C HIS A 61 17.18 -17.08 -19.04
N ARG A 62 16.15 -16.45 -19.62
CA ARG A 62 15.59 -16.74 -20.96
C ARG A 62 15.44 -15.43 -21.74
N ALA A 63 15.44 -15.55 -23.07
CA ALA A 63 15.07 -14.43 -23.94
C ALA A 63 13.65 -13.92 -23.59
N ASN A 64 13.41 -12.62 -23.70
CA ASN A 64 12.15 -11.94 -23.39
C ASN A 64 11.68 -12.12 -21.93
N MET A 65 12.62 -12.20 -20.98
CA MET A 65 12.33 -12.32 -19.53
C MET A 65 12.93 -11.14 -18.75
N GLY A 66 13.07 -10.00 -19.41
CA GLY A 66 13.63 -8.80 -18.81
C GLY A 66 12.73 -8.22 -17.73
N PHE A 67 13.35 -7.68 -16.69
CA PHE A 67 12.69 -6.94 -15.63
C PHE A 67 13.49 -5.68 -15.29
N GLU A 68 12.81 -4.57 -15.11
CA GLU A 68 13.40 -3.30 -14.68
C GLU A 68 12.45 -2.58 -13.74
N GLN A 69 12.97 -2.10 -12.61
CA GLN A 69 12.18 -1.43 -11.58
C GLN A 69 12.89 -0.19 -11.04
N TYR A 70 12.12 0.88 -10.89
CA TYR A 70 12.49 2.11 -10.20
C TYR A 70 11.58 2.28 -8.98
N GLY A 71 12.18 2.59 -7.83
CA GLY A 71 11.47 2.86 -6.59
C GLY A 71 11.90 4.17 -5.97
N GLY A 72 10.95 4.92 -5.45
CA GLY A 72 11.18 6.14 -4.67
C GLY A 72 10.31 6.15 -3.43
N TYR A 73 10.90 6.46 -2.28
CA TYR A 73 10.20 6.57 -1.01
C TYR A 73 10.68 7.81 -0.25
N ALA A 74 9.75 8.56 0.31
CA ALA A 74 10.05 9.61 1.25
C ALA A 74 9.08 9.58 2.42
N LYS A 75 9.57 9.81 3.64
CA LYS A 75 8.77 9.98 4.85
C LYS A 75 9.29 11.16 5.65
N LEU A 76 8.38 11.99 6.11
CA LEU A 76 8.63 13.08 7.02
C LEU A 76 7.83 12.86 8.29
N GLY A 77 8.41 13.12 9.44
CA GLY A 77 7.76 13.07 10.73
C GLY A 77 8.11 14.29 11.56
N TYR A 78 7.13 14.78 12.31
CA TYR A 78 7.29 15.92 13.19
C TYR A 78 6.60 15.71 14.54
N GLU A 79 7.37 15.83 15.61
CA GLU A 79 6.88 15.78 16.98
C GLU A 79 6.32 17.18 17.35
N ILE A 80 5.03 17.41 17.13
CA ILE A 80 4.34 18.70 17.35
C ILE A 80 4.45 19.10 18.82
N SER A 81 4.25 18.13 19.72
CA SER A 81 4.40 18.26 21.17
C SER A 81 4.78 16.90 21.77
N ASP A 82 4.95 16.84 23.08
CA ASP A 82 5.21 15.59 23.80
C ASP A 82 4.05 14.57 23.68
N HIS A 83 2.88 15.05 23.28
CA HIS A 83 1.67 14.25 23.14
C HIS A 83 1.18 14.08 21.71
N TRP A 84 1.66 14.89 20.77
CA TRP A 84 1.20 14.90 19.39
C TRP A 84 2.35 14.70 18.40
N ASN A 85 2.14 13.79 17.48
CA ASN A 85 3.06 13.46 16.40
C ASN A 85 2.32 13.44 15.07
N ALA A 86 2.90 14.02 14.04
CA ALA A 86 2.38 13.94 12.68
C ALA A 86 3.45 13.35 11.76
N TRP A 87 3.01 12.63 10.74
CA TRP A 87 3.88 12.16 9.69
C TRP A 87 3.16 12.07 8.35
N ALA A 88 3.96 12.14 7.30
CA ALA A 88 3.52 11.95 5.93
C ALA A 88 4.54 11.06 5.21
N ASP A 89 4.06 10.21 4.30
CA ASP A 89 4.94 9.49 3.38
C ASP A 89 4.39 9.42 1.96
N VAL A 90 5.29 9.15 1.04
CA VAL A 90 4.99 8.85 -0.35
C VAL A 90 5.91 7.72 -0.82
N ASN A 91 5.33 6.77 -1.52
CA ASN A 91 6.03 5.69 -2.21
C ASN A 91 5.56 5.66 -3.66
N VAL A 92 6.50 5.59 -4.60
CA VAL A 92 6.19 5.39 -6.02
C VAL A 92 7.12 4.31 -6.55
N THR A 93 6.53 3.32 -7.21
CA THR A 93 7.27 2.25 -7.88
C THR A 93 6.79 2.15 -9.32
N ARG A 94 7.73 2.08 -10.24
CA ARG A 94 7.46 1.77 -11.64
C ARG A 94 8.31 0.57 -12.04
N PHE A 95 7.69 -0.38 -12.72
CA PHE A 95 8.42 -1.49 -13.31
C PHE A 95 7.94 -1.81 -14.71
N ASN A 96 8.87 -2.36 -15.50
CA ASN A 96 8.63 -2.98 -16.78
C ASN A 96 9.03 -4.45 -16.63
N ALA A 97 8.22 -5.35 -17.14
CA ALA A 97 8.47 -6.78 -17.10
C ALA A 97 8.04 -7.41 -18.42
N SER A 98 8.86 -8.31 -18.92
CA SER A 98 8.52 -9.15 -20.08
C SER A 98 8.29 -10.58 -19.61
N ASN A 99 7.32 -11.27 -20.19
CA ASN A 99 7.01 -12.65 -19.88
C ASN A 99 7.14 -13.52 -21.15
N PRO A 100 8.12 -14.44 -21.21
CA PRO A 100 8.33 -15.29 -22.38
C PRO A 100 7.35 -16.47 -22.48
N GLY A 101 6.36 -16.59 -21.57
CA GLY A 101 5.50 -17.76 -21.49
C GLY A 101 6.23 -19.02 -21.06
N GLU A 102 5.60 -20.18 -21.23
CA GLU A 102 6.19 -21.46 -20.94
C GLU A 102 7.19 -21.88 -22.03
N THR A 103 8.10 -22.82 -21.73
CA THR A 103 9.15 -23.22 -22.71
C THR A 103 8.55 -23.93 -23.93
N PHE A 104 7.48 -24.69 -23.73
CA PHE A 104 6.77 -25.41 -24.76
C PHE A 104 5.60 -24.62 -25.35
N ASP A 105 5.24 -23.50 -24.73
CA ASP A 105 4.17 -22.59 -25.16
C ASP A 105 4.62 -21.13 -24.96
N PRO A 106 5.58 -20.66 -25.80
CA PRO A 106 6.19 -19.36 -25.63
C PRO A 106 5.25 -18.22 -26.02
N LEU A 107 5.39 -17.10 -25.31
CA LEU A 107 4.77 -15.82 -25.65
C LEU A 107 5.77 -14.89 -26.34
N ILE A 108 5.33 -14.29 -27.42
CA ILE A 108 6.06 -13.27 -28.18
C ILE A 108 5.50 -11.90 -27.78
N ASP A 109 6.38 -10.91 -27.56
CA ASP A 109 6.04 -9.51 -27.33
C ASP A 109 5.08 -9.29 -26.12
N ASN A 110 5.21 -10.11 -25.09
CA ASN A 110 4.44 -9.92 -23.84
C ASN A 110 5.19 -8.97 -22.92
N ASP A 111 4.65 -7.77 -22.75
CA ASP A 111 5.24 -6.70 -21.94
C ASP A 111 4.23 -6.07 -21.00
N GLN A 112 4.67 -5.77 -19.78
CA GLN A 112 3.90 -5.05 -18.78
C GLN A 112 4.65 -3.82 -18.30
N ARG A 113 3.95 -2.68 -18.21
CA ARG A 113 4.47 -1.44 -17.63
C ARG A 113 3.50 -0.98 -16.57
N ILE A 114 3.93 -1.08 -15.33
CA ILE A 114 3.07 -0.80 -14.17
C ILE A 114 3.71 0.31 -13.33
N THR A 115 2.89 1.27 -12.94
CA THR A 115 3.26 2.31 -11.97
C THR A 115 2.27 2.28 -10.83
N ARG A 116 2.79 2.15 -9.60
CA ARG A 116 2.01 2.19 -8.36
C ARG A 116 2.50 3.33 -7.49
N GLY A 117 1.59 4.06 -6.90
CA GLY A 117 1.88 5.09 -5.93
C GLY A 117 1.05 4.96 -4.68
N MET A 118 1.61 5.40 -3.55
CA MET A 118 0.93 5.47 -2.27
C MET A 118 1.36 6.75 -1.56
N THR A 119 0.43 7.43 -0.94
CA THR A 119 0.67 8.55 -0.03
C THR A 119 -0.11 8.32 1.24
N SER A 120 0.50 8.56 2.40
CA SER A 120 -0.16 8.48 3.68
C SER A 120 0.13 9.70 4.54
N LEU A 121 -0.85 10.08 5.35
CA LEU A 121 -0.76 11.12 6.36
C LEU A 121 -1.30 10.58 7.67
N ALA A 122 -0.68 10.89 8.79
CA ALA A 122 -1.25 10.55 10.09
C ALA A 122 -0.97 11.64 11.12
N LEU A 123 -1.94 11.82 12.00
CA LEU A 123 -1.86 12.61 13.21
C LEU A 123 -2.15 11.68 14.39
N GLU A 124 -1.17 11.53 15.26
CA GLU A 124 -1.21 10.61 16.40
C GLU A 124 -1.21 11.40 17.71
N ASN A 125 -2.01 10.98 18.66
CA ASN A 125 -1.95 11.51 20.01
C ASN A 125 -1.67 10.41 21.04
N ARG A 126 -0.96 10.76 22.12
CA ARG A 126 -0.66 9.87 23.24
C ARG A 126 -0.58 10.64 24.54
N TYR A 127 -1.54 10.39 25.41
CA TYR A 127 -1.59 10.88 26.78
C TYR A 127 -1.55 9.70 27.76
N ALA A 128 -1.49 9.97 29.05
CA ALA A 128 -1.41 8.94 30.07
C ALA A 128 -2.58 7.94 30.02
N LYS A 129 -3.79 8.37 29.72
CA LYS A 129 -4.99 7.55 29.71
C LYS A 129 -5.67 7.42 28.35
N THR A 130 -5.26 8.18 27.36
CA THR A 130 -5.89 8.15 26.03
C THR A 130 -4.85 8.22 24.91
N SER A 131 -5.11 7.52 23.82
CA SER A 131 -4.30 7.59 22.60
C SER A 131 -5.16 7.31 21.39
N GLY A 132 -4.81 7.90 20.27
CA GLY A 132 -5.54 7.70 19.03
C GLY A 132 -4.77 8.16 17.82
N THR A 133 -5.35 7.90 16.67
CA THR A 133 -4.80 8.23 15.37
C THR A 133 -5.91 8.66 14.42
N LEU A 134 -5.66 9.73 13.70
CA LEU A 134 -6.37 10.08 12.47
C LEU A 134 -5.39 9.82 11.32
N SER A 135 -5.77 8.99 10.37
CA SER A 135 -4.94 8.64 9.22
C SER A 135 -5.71 8.77 7.92
N PHE A 136 -4.99 9.20 6.91
CA PHE A 136 -5.44 9.27 5.53
C PHE A 136 -4.44 8.53 4.66
N PHE A 137 -4.92 7.81 3.64
CA PHE A 137 -4.06 7.29 2.59
C PHE A 137 -4.73 7.40 1.22
N TYR A 138 -3.89 7.48 0.20
CA TYR A 138 -4.28 7.43 -1.19
C TYR A 138 -3.33 6.53 -1.97
N ASN A 139 -3.86 5.45 -2.51
CA ASN A 139 -3.15 4.52 -3.38
C ASN A 139 -3.66 4.68 -4.81
N TRP A 140 -2.77 4.59 -5.78
CA TRP A 140 -3.14 4.62 -7.19
C TRP A 140 -2.26 3.71 -8.02
N GLY A 141 -2.82 3.23 -9.12
CA GLY A 141 -2.13 2.39 -10.09
C GLY A 141 -2.43 2.79 -11.52
N LYS A 142 -1.44 2.57 -12.38
CA LYS A 142 -1.59 2.65 -13.85
C LYS A 142 -0.92 1.43 -14.44
N HIS A 143 -1.66 0.71 -15.27
CA HIS A 143 -1.18 -0.48 -15.96
C HIS A 143 -1.27 -0.26 -17.46
N TRP A 144 -0.24 -0.70 -18.14
CA TRP A 144 -0.19 -0.87 -19.57
C TRP A 144 0.32 -2.28 -19.83
N ILE A 145 -0.46 -3.09 -20.53
CA ILE A 145 -0.18 -4.51 -20.75
C ILE A 145 -0.32 -4.82 -22.23
N ASN A 146 0.70 -5.45 -22.77
CA ASN A 146 0.67 -6.17 -24.02
C ASN A 146 0.68 -7.65 -23.67
N ASP A 147 -0.43 -8.34 -23.89
CA ASP A 147 -0.56 -9.75 -23.52
C ASP A 147 0.29 -10.67 -24.40
N GLY A 148 0.87 -10.12 -25.48
CA GLY A 148 1.66 -10.89 -26.44
C GLY A 148 0.79 -11.78 -27.32
N TYR A 149 1.45 -12.75 -27.95
CA TYR A 149 0.78 -13.73 -28.83
C TYR A 149 1.64 -15.00 -28.93
N HIS A 150 1.05 -16.13 -29.27
CA HIS A 150 1.77 -17.36 -29.55
C HIS A 150 2.35 -17.36 -30.96
N PRO A 151 3.36 -18.22 -31.28
CA PRO A 151 4.05 -18.21 -32.58
C PRO A 151 3.13 -18.38 -33.81
N ASP A 152 2.01 -19.05 -33.64
CA ASP A 152 1.05 -19.31 -34.71
C ASP A 152 -0.11 -18.28 -34.74
N GLU A 153 -0.08 -17.26 -33.90
CA GLU A 153 -1.09 -16.22 -33.77
C GLU A 153 -0.64 -14.89 -34.36
N GLN A 154 -1.59 -13.99 -34.54
CA GLN A 154 -1.30 -12.62 -34.91
C GLN A 154 -1.21 -11.74 -33.66
N PRO A 155 -0.36 -10.71 -33.66
CA PRO A 155 -0.34 -9.72 -32.57
C PRO A 155 -1.71 -9.13 -32.33
N LEU A 156 -2.06 -8.91 -31.05
CA LEU A 156 -3.26 -8.16 -30.70
C LEU A 156 -3.19 -6.73 -31.23
N ASP A 157 -4.29 -6.27 -31.83
CA ASP A 157 -4.44 -4.93 -32.37
C ASP A 157 -4.73 -3.85 -31.31
N TYR A 158 -4.78 -4.23 -30.04
CA TYR A 158 -4.96 -3.36 -28.88
C TYR A 158 -3.91 -3.59 -27.80
N ARG A 159 -3.89 -2.70 -26.81
CA ARG A 159 -3.15 -2.82 -25.55
C ARG A 159 -4.11 -2.62 -24.40
N PHE A 160 -4.10 -3.52 -23.43
CA PHE A 160 -4.89 -3.37 -22.22
C PHE A 160 -4.33 -2.25 -21.36
N ARG A 161 -5.21 -1.39 -20.88
CA ARG A 161 -4.89 -0.31 -19.96
C ARG A 161 -5.85 -0.31 -18.79
N SER A 162 -5.33 0.01 -17.62
CA SER A 162 -6.18 0.25 -16.46
C SER A 162 -5.62 1.34 -15.55
N ARG A 163 -6.52 1.94 -14.79
CA ARG A 163 -6.22 2.81 -13.66
C ARG A 163 -7.06 2.36 -12.49
N ASP A 164 -6.46 2.29 -11.33
CA ASP A 164 -7.16 2.05 -10.08
C ASP A 164 -6.74 3.07 -9.03
N ASP A 165 -7.64 3.38 -8.13
CA ASP A 165 -7.35 4.20 -6.97
C ASP A 165 -8.12 3.74 -5.75
N MET A 166 -7.52 3.97 -4.58
CA MET A 166 -8.14 3.76 -3.29
C MET A 166 -7.77 4.91 -2.35
N LEU A 167 -8.78 5.53 -1.78
CA LEU A 167 -8.64 6.55 -0.75
C LEU A 167 -9.23 6.01 0.55
N GLY A 168 -8.53 6.19 1.66
CA GLY A 168 -9.01 5.82 2.98
C GLY A 168 -8.79 6.91 4.00
N LEU A 169 -9.78 7.09 4.86
CA LEU A 169 -9.73 7.90 6.06
C LEU A 169 -10.12 7.02 7.23
N SER A 170 -9.26 6.93 8.24
CA SER A 170 -9.50 6.14 9.45
C SER A 170 -9.20 6.97 10.68
N TRP A 171 -10.10 6.90 11.64
CA TRP A 171 -9.91 7.50 12.94
C TRP A 171 -10.23 6.51 14.04
N TYR A 172 -9.41 6.47 15.06
CA TYR A 172 -9.75 5.82 16.31
C TYR A 172 -9.22 6.59 17.51
N GLN A 173 -9.91 6.43 18.64
CA GLN A 173 -9.48 6.91 19.94
C GLN A 173 -9.72 5.83 21.00
N SER A 174 -8.65 5.51 21.73
CA SER A 174 -8.69 4.59 22.87
C SER A 174 -8.57 5.37 24.17
N VAL A 175 -9.31 4.97 25.18
CA VAL A 175 -9.25 5.55 26.52
C VAL A 175 -9.25 4.45 27.59
N ARG A 176 -8.49 4.66 28.66
CA ARG A 176 -8.52 3.85 29.89
C ARG A 176 -9.41 4.55 30.91
N LEU A 177 -10.60 4.02 31.14
CA LEU A 177 -11.57 4.60 32.06
C LEU A 177 -11.24 4.21 33.53
N PHE A 178 -10.81 2.97 33.73
CA PHE A 178 -10.39 2.41 35.01
C PHE A 178 -9.28 1.37 34.82
N GLU A 179 -8.79 0.78 35.90
CA GLU A 179 -7.67 -0.17 35.87
C GLU A 179 -8.00 -1.43 35.07
N GLY A 180 -7.06 -1.85 34.23
CA GLY A 180 -7.20 -3.01 33.34
C GLY A 180 -8.14 -2.79 32.16
N ASN A 181 -8.81 -1.61 32.06
CA ASN A 181 -9.75 -1.29 30.98
C ASN A 181 -9.09 -0.61 29.78
N ARG A 182 -9.64 -0.86 28.61
CA ARG A 182 -9.47 -0.04 27.41
C ARG A 182 -10.75 -0.05 26.59
N LEU A 183 -11.31 1.13 26.38
CA LEU A 183 -12.39 1.37 25.42
C LEU A 183 -11.79 2.03 24.18
N THR A 184 -12.09 1.48 23.01
CA THR A 184 -11.71 2.06 21.71
C THR A 184 -12.96 2.35 20.90
N VAL A 185 -13.03 3.52 20.33
CA VAL A 185 -14.04 3.91 19.34
C VAL A 185 -13.35 4.33 18.06
N GLY A 186 -13.96 4.08 16.92
CA GLY A 186 -13.38 4.49 15.66
C GLY A 186 -14.37 4.51 14.51
N ALA A 187 -13.93 5.12 13.42
CA ALA A 187 -14.69 5.22 12.18
C ALA A 187 -13.72 5.15 10.99
N ASP A 188 -14.19 4.50 9.93
CA ASP A 188 -13.45 4.33 8.69
C ASP A 188 -14.31 4.78 7.50
N TYR A 189 -13.67 5.35 6.50
CA TYR A 189 -14.24 5.59 5.19
C TYR A 189 -13.24 5.16 4.14
N PHE A 190 -13.69 4.36 3.17
CA PHE A 190 -12.93 3.96 2.00
C PHE A 190 -13.70 4.25 0.73
N ARG A 191 -13.00 4.76 -0.27
CA ARG A 191 -13.44 4.83 -1.65
C ARG A 191 -12.42 4.10 -2.49
N PHE A 192 -12.86 3.18 -3.31
CA PHE A 192 -12.00 2.45 -4.22
C PHE A 192 -12.71 2.19 -5.53
N GLY A 193 -11.93 2.13 -6.58
CA GLY A 193 -12.46 1.90 -7.90
C GLY A 193 -11.38 1.89 -8.96
N GLY A 194 -11.82 1.84 -10.19
CA GLY A 194 -10.93 1.89 -11.33
C GLY A 194 -11.66 1.73 -12.65
N GLU A 195 -10.95 2.06 -13.70
CA GLU A 195 -11.34 1.88 -15.10
C GLU A 195 -10.35 0.96 -15.80
N ALA A 196 -10.86 0.14 -16.72
CA ALA A 196 -10.07 -0.72 -17.58
C ALA A 196 -10.59 -0.64 -19.01
N TRP A 197 -9.70 -0.61 -19.99
CA TRP A 197 -10.06 -0.49 -21.39
C TRP A 197 -9.01 -1.10 -22.32
N ASN A 198 -9.44 -1.48 -23.51
CA ASN A 198 -8.55 -1.80 -24.62
C ASN A 198 -8.31 -0.54 -25.45
N GLN A 199 -7.05 -0.22 -25.70
CA GLN A 199 -6.61 0.89 -26.53
C GLN A 199 -6.09 0.35 -27.86
N PRO A 200 -6.75 0.64 -29.01
CA PRO A 200 -6.26 0.22 -30.31
C PRO A 200 -4.85 0.74 -30.61
N VAL A 201 -4.00 -0.11 -31.18
CA VAL A 201 -2.60 0.24 -31.53
C VAL A 201 -2.56 1.28 -32.66
N GLY A 202 -3.46 1.16 -33.63
CA GLY A 202 -3.58 2.10 -34.77
C GLY A 202 -4.22 3.45 -34.44
N GLY A 203 -4.57 3.69 -33.18
CA GLY A 203 -5.36 4.86 -32.77
C GLY A 203 -6.87 4.61 -32.89
N GLY A 204 -7.66 5.50 -32.34
CA GLY A 204 -9.12 5.40 -32.31
C GLY A 204 -9.66 5.42 -30.87
N ASP A 205 -10.97 5.23 -30.76
CA ASP A 205 -11.66 5.25 -29.47
C ASP A 205 -11.30 4.04 -28.62
N ARG A 206 -11.23 4.26 -27.29
CA ARG A 206 -10.98 3.20 -26.32
C ARG A 206 -12.23 2.33 -26.13
N GLU A 207 -12.06 1.04 -26.06
CA GLU A 207 -13.10 0.08 -25.72
C GLU A 207 -13.09 -0.17 -24.20
N MET A 208 -14.11 0.35 -23.50
CA MET A 208 -14.23 0.21 -22.06
C MET A 208 -14.58 -1.22 -21.68
N GLN A 209 -13.80 -1.82 -20.77
CA GLN A 209 -14.01 -3.14 -20.20
C GLN A 209 -14.65 -3.06 -18.82
N ALA A 210 -14.26 -2.07 -18.02
CA ALA A 210 -14.81 -1.84 -16.69
C ALA A 210 -14.65 -0.37 -16.28
N ASP A 211 -15.63 0.12 -15.53
CA ASP A 211 -15.59 1.41 -14.83
C ASP A 211 -16.45 1.27 -13.58
N LYS A 212 -15.83 1.23 -12.40
CA LYS A 212 -16.54 1.01 -11.14
C LYS A 212 -15.94 1.82 -10.02
N ILE A 213 -16.82 2.36 -9.18
CA ILE A 213 -16.48 3.06 -7.94
C ILE A 213 -17.34 2.46 -6.81
N GLN A 214 -16.71 2.22 -5.67
CA GLN A 214 -17.36 1.68 -4.48
C GLN A 214 -16.96 2.50 -3.26
N HIS A 215 -17.85 2.53 -2.26
CA HIS A 215 -17.64 3.22 -1.01
C HIS A 215 -17.95 2.27 0.15
N GLU A 216 -17.14 2.33 1.17
CA GLU A 216 -17.34 1.64 2.43
C GLU A 216 -17.21 2.64 3.57
N THR A 217 -18.14 2.62 4.50
CA THR A 217 -18.14 3.42 5.71
C THR A 217 -18.36 2.51 6.90
N ALA A 218 -17.58 2.68 7.96
CA ALA A 218 -17.72 1.86 9.14
C ALA A 218 -17.60 2.68 10.42
N GLY A 219 -18.29 2.23 11.46
CA GLY A 219 -18.12 2.70 12.82
C GLY A 219 -17.98 1.52 13.78
N TYR A 220 -17.15 1.64 14.79
CA TYR A 220 -16.93 0.54 15.71
C TYR A 220 -16.65 1.00 17.14
N VAL A 221 -16.93 0.09 18.07
CA VAL A 221 -16.57 0.19 19.47
C VAL A 221 -15.99 -1.15 19.92
N ASP A 222 -14.90 -1.09 20.68
CA ASP A 222 -14.23 -2.24 21.28
C ASP A 222 -13.98 -1.98 22.75
N PHE A 223 -14.35 -2.94 23.59
CA PHE A 223 -14.19 -2.89 25.03
C PHE A 223 -13.32 -4.07 25.48
N ARG A 224 -12.18 -3.76 26.07
CA ARG A 224 -11.27 -4.74 26.66
C ARG A 224 -11.14 -4.51 28.16
N GLN A 225 -11.23 -5.62 28.94
CA GLN A 225 -11.03 -5.62 30.38
C GLN A 225 -10.12 -6.77 30.81
N SER A 226 -8.96 -6.47 31.35
CA SER A 226 -8.14 -7.44 32.08
C SER A 226 -8.70 -7.64 33.47
N LEU A 227 -9.30 -8.80 33.72
CA LEU A 227 -9.92 -9.16 34.99
C LEU A 227 -8.85 -9.71 35.98
N THR A 228 -7.88 -10.44 35.44
CA THR A 228 -6.74 -10.97 36.19
C THR A 228 -5.49 -10.95 35.33
N ARG A 229 -4.34 -11.37 35.81
CA ARG A 229 -3.10 -11.50 35.02
C ARG A 229 -3.20 -12.50 33.87
N TRP A 230 -4.14 -13.43 33.95
CA TRP A 230 -4.32 -14.52 32.98
C TRP A 230 -5.68 -14.54 32.30
N LEU A 231 -6.58 -13.62 32.66
CA LEU A 231 -7.92 -13.53 32.06
C LEU A 231 -8.20 -12.12 31.59
N THR A 232 -8.43 -11.98 30.29
CA THR A 232 -8.87 -10.74 29.65
C THR A 232 -10.19 -11.01 28.91
N PHE A 233 -11.16 -10.15 29.10
CA PHE A 233 -12.39 -10.11 28.35
C PHE A 233 -12.27 -9.04 27.25
N ASP A 234 -12.69 -9.40 26.05
CA ASP A 234 -12.69 -8.52 24.86
C ASP A 234 -14.07 -8.62 24.20
N ALA A 235 -14.71 -7.49 23.92
CA ALA A 235 -15.97 -7.45 23.19
C ALA A 235 -16.04 -6.22 22.32
N GLY A 236 -16.44 -6.41 21.09
CA GLY A 236 -16.54 -5.33 20.11
C GLY A 236 -17.77 -5.46 19.22
N LEU A 237 -18.15 -4.35 18.65
CA LEU A 237 -19.20 -4.27 17.65
C LEU A 237 -18.78 -3.30 16.56
N ARG A 238 -18.89 -3.73 15.32
CA ARG A 238 -18.65 -2.92 14.14
C ARG A 238 -19.88 -2.92 13.25
N LEU A 239 -20.22 -1.75 12.74
CA LEU A 239 -21.22 -1.57 11.69
C LEU A 239 -20.49 -1.17 10.42
N ASP A 240 -20.60 -1.99 9.38
CA ASP A 240 -20.09 -1.70 8.05
C ASP A 240 -21.25 -1.38 7.09
N HIS A 241 -21.08 -0.37 6.26
CA HIS A 241 -21.99 -0.03 5.17
C HIS A 241 -21.21 0.05 3.87
N HIS A 242 -21.56 -0.80 2.93
CA HIS A 242 -20.94 -0.85 1.60
C HIS A 242 -21.96 -0.46 0.52
N SER A 243 -21.56 0.39 -0.42
CA SER A 243 -22.44 0.97 -1.44
C SER A 243 -23.19 -0.02 -2.34
N HIS A 244 -22.72 -1.27 -2.44
CA HIS A 244 -23.31 -2.31 -3.29
C HIS A 244 -23.87 -3.51 -2.52
N VAL A 245 -23.36 -3.76 -1.31
CA VAL A 245 -23.73 -4.96 -0.53
C VAL A 245 -24.69 -4.62 0.60
N GLY A 246 -24.75 -3.36 1.02
CA GLY A 246 -25.62 -2.89 2.09
C GLY A 246 -24.92 -2.81 3.45
N THR A 247 -25.65 -3.03 4.51
CA THR A 247 -25.21 -2.79 5.89
C THR A 247 -25.12 -4.11 6.66
N GLU A 248 -24.01 -4.33 7.36
CA GLU A 248 -23.72 -5.53 8.13
C GLU A 248 -23.24 -5.17 9.54
N TRP A 249 -23.69 -5.94 10.55
CA TRP A 249 -23.20 -5.89 11.91
C TRP A 249 -22.18 -7.00 12.13
N VAL A 250 -21.00 -6.65 12.65
CA VAL A 250 -19.92 -7.56 12.91
C VAL A 250 -19.58 -7.58 14.41
N PRO A 251 -20.20 -8.47 15.21
CA PRO A 251 -19.81 -8.67 16.60
C PRO A 251 -18.45 -9.37 16.70
N GLN A 252 -17.70 -9.03 17.75
CA GLN A 252 -16.40 -9.63 18.09
C GLN A 252 -16.38 -9.95 19.59
N ALA A 253 -15.82 -11.10 19.96
CA ALA A 253 -15.66 -11.52 21.34
C ALA A 253 -14.46 -12.45 21.51
#